data_e3caaa10a0cc02d68ed5c6fe65f4dde8
#
_entry.id   e3caaa10a0cc02d68ed5c6fe65f4dde8
#
_cell.length_a   1.000
_cell.length_b   1.000
_cell.length_c   1.000
_cell.angle_alpha   90.00
_cell.angle_beta   90.00
_cell.angle_gamma   90.00
#
_symmetry.space_group_name_H-M   'P 1'
#
loop_
_entity.id
_entity.type
_entity.pdbx_description
1 polymer ?
#
loop_
_entity_poly.entity_id
_entity_poly.type
_entity_poly.pdbx_seq_one_letter_code
_entity_poly.pdbx_strand_id
1 'polypeptide(L)'
;MGYAPLVSVIVPVYKTEKFIHRCIDSVLNQTYSNWEMILVDDGSPDACGQICDSYAEKDGRIHVIHQENQGLSAARNAGIKICKGEWIYFLDSDDFIVEDALEKMIFFSKSGTYDIIMAGFSLI
;
A
#
# COMPACT_ATOMS: atom_id res chain seq x y z
N MET A 1 -16.03 -10.66 16.20
CA MET A 1 -16.48 -10.38 14.96
C MET A 1 -16.78 -8.97 14.81
N GLY A 2 -16.40 -8.31 14.10
CA GLY A 2 -16.68 -6.93 13.93
C GLY A 2 -16.49 -6.52 12.50
N TYR A 3 -16.61 -5.26 12.26
CA TYR A 3 -16.40 -4.65 10.97
C TYR A 3 -14.90 -4.70 10.66
N ALA A 4 -14.56 -5.45 9.65
CA ALA A 4 -13.17 -5.64 9.26
C ALA A 4 -13.04 -5.69 7.73
N PRO A 5 -13.32 -4.57 7.05
CA PRO A 5 -13.26 -4.54 5.59
C PRO A 5 -11.84 -4.71 5.09
N LEU A 6 -11.72 -5.16 3.85
CA LEU A 6 -10.41 -5.27 3.19
C LEU A 6 -9.91 -3.87 2.82
N VAL A 7 -8.66 -3.60 3.15
CA VAL A 7 -7.99 -2.36 2.77
C VAL A 7 -6.98 -2.66 1.68
N SER A 8 -7.02 -1.92 0.59
CA SER A 8 -6.02 -2.03 -0.46
C SER A 8 -5.00 -0.93 -0.28
N VAL A 9 -3.76 -1.30 0.03
CA VAL A 9 -2.67 -0.35 0.16
C VAL A 9 -1.95 -0.29 -1.17
N ILE A 10 -2.01 0.84 -1.84
CA ILE A 10 -1.39 1.02 -3.16
C ILE A 10 -0.09 1.79 -3.01
N VAL A 11 0.99 1.19 -3.45
CA VAL A 11 2.34 1.73 -3.27
C VAL A 11 3.00 1.89 -4.63
N PRO A 12 3.02 3.11 -5.17
CA PRO A 12 3.79 3.39 -6.37
C PRO A 12 5.28 3.33 -6.05
N VAL A 13 6.06 2.66 -6.88
CA VAL A 13 7.48 2.42 -6.62
C VAL A 13 8.32 2.94 -7.78
N TYR A 14 9.22 3.89 -7.48
CA TYR A 14 10.16 4.37 -8.47
C TYR A 14 11.36 4.98 -7.78
N LYS A 15 12.53 4.37 -7.98
CA LYS A 15 13.81 4.88 -7.44
C LYS A 15 13.84 5.08 -5.93
N THR A 16 13.25 4.14 -5.20
CA THR A 16 13.21 4.22 -3.74
C THR A 16 13.88 3.02 -3.08
N GLU A 17 14.89 2.48 -3.72
CA GLU A 17 15.60 1.28 -3.24
C GLU A 17 16.05 1.40 -1.79
N LYS A 18 16.44 2.59 -1.36
CA LYS A 18 16.93 2.81 0.01
C LYS A 18 15.79 2.80 1.04
N PHE A 19 14.56 2.97 0.62
CA PHE A 19 13.43 3.17 1.53
C PHE A 19 12.35 2.10 1.42
N ILE A 20 12.35 1.33 0.33
CA ILE A 20 11.25 0.45 0.02
C ILE A 20 11.05 -0.66 1.06
N HIS A 21 12.13 -1.17 1.64
CA HIS A 21 12.01 -2.18 2.69
C HIS A 21 11.25 -1.63 3.89
N ARG A 22 11.60 -0.44 4.32
CA ARG A 22 10.92 0.21 5.45
C ARG A 22 9.45 0.43 5.15
N CYS A 23 9.14 0.85 3.92
CA CYS A 23 7.77 1.07 3.50
C CYS A 23 6.95 -0.23 3.57
N ILE A 24 7.44 -1.29 2.93
CA ILE A 24 6.73 -2.56 2.87
C ILE A 24 6.61 -3.18 4.26
N ASP A 25 7.69 -3.15 5.04
CA ASP A 25 7.68 -3.70 6.38
C ASP A 25 6.68 -2.99 7.27
N SER A 26 6.48 -1.69 7.07
CA SER A 26 5.51 -0.94 7.88
C SER A 26 4.08 -1.41 7.64
N VAL A 27 3.78 -1.91 6.45
CA VAL A 27 2.47 -2.49 6.15
C VAL A 27 2.37 -3.91 6.74
N LEU A 28 3.43 -4.69 6.60
CA LEU A 28 3.46 -6.05 7.14
C LEU A 28 3.29 -6.05 8.65
N ASN A 29 3.76 -5.02 9.32
CA ASN A 29 3.70 -4.93 10.78
C ASN A 29 2.45 -4.22 11.30
N GLN A 30 1.46 -3.98 10.46
CA GLN A 30 0.23 -3.35 10.90
C GLN A 30 -0.54 -4.24 11.86
N THR A 31 -1.15 -3.64 12.87
CA THR A 31 -2.02 -4.37 13.80
C THR A 31 -3.30 -4.83 13.13
N TYR A 32 -3.73 -4.13 12.08
CA TYR A 32 -4.89 -4.55 11.28
C TYR A 32 -4.39 -5.49 10.18
N SER A 33 -4.93 -6.68 10.10
CA SER A 33 -4.40 -7.71 9.21
C SER A 33 -5.15 -7.91 7.88
N ASN A 34 -6.37 -7.37 7.76
CA ASN A 34 -7.16 -7.59 6.55
C ASN A 34 -6.86 -6.55 5.49
N TRP A 35 -5.69 -6.68 4.90
CA TRP A 35 -5.25 -5.78 3.82
C TRP A 35 -4.64 -6.59 2.68
N GLU A 36 -4.63 -5.99 1.51
CA GLU A 36 -3.81 -6.41 0.40
C GLU A 36 -2.90 -5.23 0.07
N MET A 37 -1.71 -5.51 -0.45
CA MET A 37 -0.79 -4.46 -0.85
C MET A 37 -0.47 -4.62 -2.33
N ILE A 38 -0.61 -3.54 -3.08
CA ILE A 38 -0.31 -3.55 -4.50
C ILE A 38 0.90 -2.67 -4.73
N LEU A 39 2.02 -3.29 -5.04
CA LEU A 39 3.26 -2.60 -5.32
C LEU A 39 3.33 -2.37 -6.83
N VAL A 40 3.29 -1.13 -7.24
CA VAL A 40 3.34 -0.81 -8.67
C VAL A 40 4.73 -0.30 -9.01
N ASP A 41 5.54 -1.20 -9.56
CA ASP A 41 6.88 -0.85 -10.01
C ASP A 41 6.76 -0.10 -11.34
N ASP A 42 6.93 1.21 -11.28
CA ASP A 42 6.76 2.10 -12.42
C ASP A 42 8.06 2.22 -13.22
N GLY A 43 8.60 1.06 -13.60
CA GLY A 43 9.81 1.03 -14.40
C GLY A 43 11.05 1.49 -13.67
N SER A 44 11.14 1.17 -12.38
CA SER A 44 12.28 1.60 -11.58
C SER A 44 13.57 0.97 -12.10
N PRO A 45 14.61 1.77 -12.36
CA PRO A 45 15.86 1.24 -12.92
C PRO A 45 16.77 0.57 -11.89
N ASP A 46 16.43 0.66 -10.63
CA ASP A 46 17.21 0.11 -9.52
C ASP A 46 16.67 -1.28 -9.13
N ALA A 47 16.99 -1.75 -7.94
CA ALA A 47 16.58 -3.07 -7.47
C ALA A 47 15.15 -3.14 -6.96
N CYS A 48 14.37 -2.06 -7.05
CA CYS A 48 13.02 -2.03 -6.51
C CYS A 48 12.13 -3.14 -7.05
N GLY A 49 12.17 -3.40 -8.36
CA GLY A 49 11.34 -4.44 -8.95
C GLY A 49 11.60 -5.82 -8.37
N GLN A 50 12.87 -6.16 -8.19
CA GLN A 50 13.26 -7.45 -7.61
C GLN A 50 12.87 -7.53 -6.14
N ILE A 51 13.02 -6.43 -5.43
CA ILE A 51 12.65 -6.37 -4.01
C ILE A 51 11.14 -6.59 -3.86
N CYS A 52 10.34 -5.94 -4.68
CA CYS A 52 8.89 -6.12 -4.66
C CYS A 52 8.51 -7.58 -4.90
N ASP A 53 9.12 -8.21 -5.90
CA ASP A 53 8.83 -9.61 -6.23
C ASP A 53 9.18 -10.53 -5.08
N SER A 54 10.29 -10.26 -4.40
CA SER A 54 10.72 -11.07 -3.29
C SER A 54 9.73 -11.02 -2.12
N TYR A 55 9.15 -9.87 -1.87
CA TYR A 55 8.12 -9.76 -0.83
C TYR A 55 6.83 -10.48 -1.24
N ALA A 56 6.45 -10.38 -2.50
CA ALA A 56 5.22 -11.04 -2.98
C ALA A 56 5.32 -12.56 -2.89
N GLU A 57 6.52 -13.11 -3.04
CA GLU A 57 6.73 -14.55 -2.89
C GLU A 57 6.51 -15.01 -1.46
N LYS A 58 6.70 -14.14 -0.49
CA LYS A 58 6.63 -14.49 0.92
C LYS A 58 5.25 -14.27 1.54
N ASP A 59 4.44 -13.41 0.95
CA ASP A 59 3.13 -13.09 1.51
C ASP A 59 2.11 -12.94 0.40
N GLY A 60 1.11 -13.80 0.41
CA GLY A 60 0.07 -13.84 -0.64
C GLY A 60 -0.82 -12.60 -0.69
N ARG A 61 -0.74 -11.72 0.30
CA ARG A 61 -1.49 -10.47 0.28
C ARG A 61 -0.80 -9.38 -0.53
N ILE A 62 0.43 -9.64 -1.00
CA ILE A 62 1.22 -8.68 -1.76
C ILE A 62 1.16 -9.04 -3.23
N HIS A 63 0.78 -8.07 -4.05
CA HIS A 63 0.70 -8.21 -5.50
C HIS A 63 1.60 -7.18 -6.14
N VAL A 64 2.27 -7.55 -7.21
CA VAL A 64 3.21 -6.66 -7.89
C VAL A 64 2.77 -6.43 -9.33
N ILE A 65 2.80 -5.17 -9.76
CA ILE A 65 2.62 -4.80 -11.16
C ILE A 65 3.94 -4.20 -11.61
N HIS A 66 4.47 -4.70 -12.73
CA HIS A 66 5.61 -4.07 -13.37
C HIS A 66 5.12 -3.37 -14.63
N GLN A 67 5.44 -2.10 -14.78
CA GLN A 67 5.05 -1.33 -15.96
C GLN A 67 6.17 -0.42 -16.39
N GLU A 68 6.09 0.09 -17.61
CA GLU A 68 7.03 1.10 -18.06
C GLU A 68 6.79 2.38 -17.28
N ASN A 69 7.81 3.18 -17.10
CA ASN A 69 7.69 4.42 -16.34
C ASN A 69 6.68 5.36 -17.01
N GLN A 70 5.61 5.65 -16.30
CA GLN A 70 4.52 6.51 -16.79
C GLN A 70 4.12 7.58 -15.78
N GLY A 71 4.79 7.60 -14.64
CA GLY A 71 4.54 8.61 -13.63
C GLY A 71 3.63 8.14 -12.49
N LEU A 72 3.57 8.95 -11.46
CA LEU A 72 2.90 8.63 -10.22
C LEU A 72 1.40 8.39 -10.40
N SER A 73 0.73 9.24 -11.17
CA SER A 73 -0.71 9.08 -11.38
C SER A 73 -1.04 7.80 -12.11
N ALA A 74 -0.24 7.45 -13.13
CA ALA A 74 -0.44 6.21 -13.86
C ALA A 74 -0.21 4.99 -12.98
N ALA A 75 0.78 5.06 -12.09
CA ALA A 75 1.06 3.97 -11.15
C ALA A 75 -0.09 3.79 -10.17
N ARG A 76 -0.60 4.86 -9.60
CA ARG A 76 -1.76 4.79 -8.72
C ARG A 76 -2.98 4.21 -9.42
N ASN A 77 -3.22 4.64 -10.65
CA ASN A 77 -4.35 4.14 -11.43
C ASN A 77 -4.22 2.65 -11.74
N ALA A 78 -3.00 2.18 -12.00
CA ALA A 78 -2.76 0.76 -12.23
C ALA A 78 -3.14 -0.06 -11.00
N GLY A 79 -2.77 0.44 -9.81
CA GLY A 79 -3.14 -0.23 -8.57
C GLY A 79 -4.64 -0.22 -8.33
N ILE A 80 -5.30 0.90 -8.60
CA ILE A 80 -6.74 1.01 -8.43
C ILE A 80 -7.47 0.00 -9.31
N LYS A 81 -6.99 -0.23 -10.52
CA LYS A 81 -7.66 -1.15 -11.45
C LYS A 81 -7.75 -2.58 -10.93
N ILE A 82 -6.80 -3.02 -10.13
CA ILE A 82 -6.79 -4.39 -9.65
C ILE A 82 -7.15 -4.52 -8.18
N CYS A 83 -7.31 -3.42 -7.46
CA CYS A 83 -7.58 -3.49 -6.04
C CYS A 83 -8.97 -4.05 -5.77
N LYS A 84 -9.10 -4.75 -4.65
CA LYS A 84 -10.35 -5.41 -4.26
C LYS A 84 -10.90 -4.90 -2.94
N GLY A 85 -10.19 -4.01 -2.29
CA GLY A 85 -10.58 -3.52 -0.97
C GLY A 85 -11.75 -2.56 -1.02
N GLU A 86 -12.43 -2.47 0.11
CA GLU A 86 -13.48 -1.47 0.29
C GLU A 86 -12.87 -0.10 0.55
N TRP A 87 -11.65 -0.07 1.06
CA TRP A 87 -10.93 1.16 1.33
C TRP A 87 -9.59 1.13 0.60
N ILE A 88 -9.16 2.28 0.13
CA ILE A 88 -7.87 2.42 -0.55
C ILE A 88 -7.00 3.34 0.27
N TYR A 89 -5.77 2.90 0.53
CA TYR A 89 -4.78 3.69 1.22
C TYR A 89 -3.58 3.86 0.30
N PHE A 90 -3.25 5.09 -0.07
CA PHE A 90 -2.08 5.35 -0.90
C PHE A 90 -0.88 5.60 -0.01
N LEU A 91 0.20 4.89 -0.27
CA LEU A 91 1.43 5.02 0.50
C LEU A 91 2.61 5.15 -0.45
N ASP A 92 3.33 6.24 -0.37
CA ASP A 92 4.51 6.43 -1.21
C ASP A 92 5.63 5.51 -0.75
N SER A 93 6.42 4.99 -1.70
CA SER A 93 7.42 3.96 -1.40
C SER A 93 8.61 4.47 -0.60
N ASP A 94 8.78 5.78 -0.44
CA ASP A 94 9.81 6.36 0.43
C ASP A 94 9.26 6.72 1.81
N ASP A 95 8.01 6.39 2.09
CA ASP A 95 7.37 6.65 3.38
C ASP A 95 7.11 5.36 4.14
N PHE A 96 6.62 5.49 5.34
CA PHE A 96 6.18 4.35 6.14
C PHE A 96 5.03 4.80 7.03
N ILE A 97 4.30 3.84 7.58
CA ILE A 97 3.15 4.14 8.44
C ILE A 97 3.38 3.54 9.82
N VAL A 98 2.79 4.17 10.83
CA VAL A 98 2.87 3.65 12.19
C VAL A 98 2.02 2.37 12.29
N GLU A 99 2.33 1.52 13.25
CA GLU A 99 1.82 0.16 13.29
C GLU A 99 0.31 0.03 13.43
N ASP A 100 -0.37 1.04 13.94
CA ASP A 100 -1.83 1.00 14.09
C ASP A 100 -2.58 1.94 13.12
N ALA A 101 -1.91 2.39 12.06
CA ALA A 101 -2.50 3.35 11.12
C ALA A 101 -3.77 2.81 10.47
N LEU A 102 -3.73 1.59 9.97
CA LEU A 102 -4.89 1.00 9.30
C LEU A 102 -6.01 0.69 10.29
N GLU A 103 -5.66 0.25 11.46
CA GLU A 103 -6.64 -0.04 12.49
C GLU A 103 -7.41 1.24 12.87
N LYS A 104 -6.69 2.35 13.04
CA LYS A 104 -7.32 3.63 13.34
C LYS A 104 -8.20 4.12 12.21
N MET A 105 -7.74 3.94 10.97
CA MET A 105 -8.53 4.31 9.81
C MET A 105 -9.86 3.57 9.81
N ILE A 106 -9.83 2.27 10.05
CA ILE A 106 -11.04 1.46 10.06
C ILE A 106 -11.93 1.84 11.25
N PHE A 107 -11.33 2.11 12.40
CA PHE A 107 -12.09 2.55 13.55
C PHE A 107 -12.89 3.81 13.25
N PHE A 108 -12.27 4.80 12.62
CA PHE A 108 -12.96 6.02 12.26
C PHE A 108 -14.02 5.79 11.17
N SER A 109 -13.77 4.85 10.26
CA SER A 109 -14.75 4.55 9.21
C SER A 109 -16.02 3.94 9.78
N LYS A 110 -15.95 3.28 10.92
CA LYS A 110 -17.13 2.70 11.56
C LYS A 110 -18.13 3.74 11.99
N SER A 111 -17.71 4.97 12.22
CA SER A 111 -18.62 6.01 12.66
C SER A 111 -19.65 6.34 11.58
N GLY A 112 -19.40 5.93 10.34
CA GLY A 112 -20.36 6.09 9.26
C GLY A 112 -20.53 7.50 8.79
N THR A 113 -19.67 8.40 9.21
CA THR A 113 -19.84 9.82 8.87
C THR A 113 -18.89 10.29 7.79
N TYR A 114 -18.01 9.44 7.29
CA TYR A 114 -17.02 9.87 6.31
C TYR A 114 -17.15 9.10 5.02
N ASP A 115 -17.27 9.83 3.92
CA ASP A 115 -17.20 9.22 2.59
C ASP A 115 -15.73 9.02 2.18
N ILE A 116 -14.88 9.93 2.64
CA ILE A 116 -13.45 9.87 2.34
C ILE A 116 -12.69 10.06 3.62
N ILE A 117 -11.78 9.15 3.89
CA ILE A 117 -10.92 9.27 5.05
C ILE A 117 -9.54 9.68 4.59
N MET A 118 -9.11 10.84 5.03
CA MET A 118 -7.81 11.35 4.67
C MET A 118 -6.76 10.77 5.55
N ALA A 119 -6.51 9.51 5.40
CA ALA A 119 -5.55 8.81 6.21
C ALA A 119 -4.25 8.57 5.50
N GLY A 120 -4.11 9.14 4.36
CA GLY A 120 -2.96 8.85 3.55
C GLY A 120 -1.71 9.55 3.95
N PHE A 121 -1.70 10.24 5.05
CA PHE A 121 -0.49 10.83 5.45
C PHE A 121 0.29 9.79 6.19
N SER A 122 1.46 9.54 5.74
CA SER A 122 2.30 8.63 6.42
C SER A 122 2.71 9.31 7.66
N LEU A 123 2.27 8.86 8.69
CA LEU A 123 2.48 9.48 9.91
C LEU A 123 3.77 9.14 10.47
N ILE A 124 4.68 9.84 10.23
CA ILE A 124 5.97 9.53 10.69
C ILE A 124 6.23 9.95 12.05
#